data_0c8526ed1e7f28d523c792037f97254c
#
_entry.id   0c8526ed1e7f28d523c792037f97254c
#
_cell.length_a   1.000
_cell.length_b   1.000
_cell.length_c   1.000
_cell.angle_alpha   90.00
_cell.angle_beta   90.00
_cell.angle_gamma   90.00
#
_symmetry.space_group_name_H-M   'P 1'
#
loop_
_entity.id
_entity.type
_entity.pdbx_description
1 polymer ?
#
loop_
_entity_poly.entity_id
_entity_poly.type
_entity_poly.pdbx_seq_one_letter_code
_entity_poly.pdbx_strand_id
1 'polypeptide(L)'
;MIYIFFLILILSIIYLAYKYISLYMEIKQVTIQLQDLKNDVTSNQVIRTSTQFNISKNLCNEINSILTIYRKRNVINKKKELMLNQEITNISHDLRTPLTAVKGYTDLLNDPHTTLKEKKRYIGIIEDKTTSLINLVELFHEITKINSLDYKLNFQELSLSDELKNSFLSYYSEFKNQNIDVNFNLSKVSKVVLDQFATNRIFTNLIQNTLRYSKSFVDIDLYEKDNDVIVKLANDTDEQLTQENIKYIFNRSYIADLSRHKQHSGIGLYIVKKLVAKQDGLVYAKYKNGIFEIKIHFKKTKNISEDD
;
A
#
# COMPACT_ATOMS: atom_id res chain seq x y z
N MET A 1 75.13 -24.71 -19.57
CA MET A 1 73.86 -25.06 -18.84
C MET A 1 73.58 -24.12 -17.65
N ILE A 2 74.51 -23.83 -16.76
CA ILE A 2 74.37 -22.98 -15.58
C ILE A 2 73.90 -21.55 -15.95
N TYR A 3 74.47 -20.92 -16.93
CA TYR A 3 74.07 -19.54 -17.35
C TYR A 3 72.67 -19.47 -17.91
N ILE A 4 72.21 -20.49 -18.60
CA ILE A 4 70.83 -20.54 -19.10
C ILE A 4 69.86 -20.67 -17.92
N PHE A 5 70.18 -21.44 -16.90
CA PHE A 5 69.33 -21.55 -15.69
C PHE A 5 69.21 -20.22 -14.94
N PHE A 6 70.37 -19.50 -14.74
CA PHE A 6 70.30 -18.17 -14.13
C PHE A 6 69.53 -17.15 -14.96
N LEU A 7 69.63 -17.21 -16.30
CA LEU A 7 68.82 -16.34 -17.18
C LEU A 7 67.33 -16.59 -17.05
N ILE A 8 66.91 -17.85 -16.99
CA ILE A 8 65.49 -18.22 -16.81
C ILE A 8 65.02 -17.76 -15.43
N LEU A 9 65.83 -17.91 -14.38
CA LEU A 9 65.53 -17.47 -13.03
C LEU A 9 65.31 -15.96 -12.97
N ILE A 10 66.19 -15.17 -13.56
CA ILE A 10 66.11 -13.70 -13.63
C ILE A 10 64.81 -13.29 -14.39
N LEU A 11 64.51 -13.90 -15.53
CA LEU A 11 63.32 -13.61 -16.30
C LEU A 11 62.04 -13.96 -15.51
N SER A 12 62.06 -15.05 -14.75
CA SER A 12 60.94 -15.43 -13.87
C SER A 12 60.72 -14.39 -12.76
N ILE A 13 61.80 -13.90 -12.13
CA ILE A 13 61.70 -12.86 -11.08
C ILE A 13 61.15 -11.55 -11.67
N ILE A 14 61.63 -11.13 -12.83
CA ILE A 14 61.13 -9.94 -13.52
C ILE A 14 59.63 -10.08 -13.86
N TYR A 15 59.22 -11.24 -14.34
CA TYR A 15 57.81 -11.52 -14.66
C TYR A 15 56.94 -11.48 -13.40
N LEU A 16 57.36 -12.07 -12.28
CA LEU A 16 56.68 -12.03 -11.02
C LEU A 16 56.57 -10.61 -10.45
N ALA A 17 57.68 -9.85 -10.52
CA ALA A 17 57.67 -8.45 -10.10
C ALA A 17 56.73 -7.60 -10.94
N TYR A 18 56.72 -7.78 -12.25
CA TYR A 18 55.75 -7.11 -13.15
C TYR A 18 54.27 -7.43 -12.77
N LYS A 19 53.98 -8.71 -12.55
CA LYS A 19 52.60 -9.12 -12.11
C LYS A 19 52.21 -8.52 -10.75
N TYR A 20 53.14 -8.49 -9.80
CA TYR A 20 52.92 -7.91 -8.48
C TYR A 20 52.64 -6.39 -8.56
N ILE A 21 53.43 -5.65 -9.31
CA ILE A 21 53.28 -4.21 -9.51
C ILE A 21 51.93 -3.92 -10.21
N SER A 22 51.58 -4.69 -11.23
CA SER A 22 50.33 -4.56 -11.95
C SER A 22 49.11 -4.78 -11.01
N LEU A 23 49.13 -5.82 -10.19
CA LEU A 23 48.07 -6.10 -9.22
C LEU A 23 47.97 -4.99 -8.15
N TYR A 24 49.11 -4.51 -7.65
CA TYR A 24 49.13 -3.42 -6.67
C TYR A 24 48.51 -2.13 -7.23
N MET A 25 48.83 -1.74 -8.45
CA MET A 25 48.28 -0.57 -9.11
C MET A 25 46.75 -0.71 -9.31
N GLU A 26 46.28 -1.89 -9.66
CA GLU A 26 44.89 -2.17 -9.84
C GLU A 26 44.09 -2.03 -8.55
N ILE A 27 44.56 -2.66 -7.46
CA ILE A 27 43.89 -2.54 -6.14
C ILE A 27 43.85 -1.08 -5.70
N LYS A 28 44.93 -0.32 -5.90
CA LYS A 28 44.97 1.11 -5.60
C LYS A 28 43.95 1.89 -6.41
N GLN A 29 43.81 1.61 -7.70
CA GLN A 29 42.81 2.26 -8.56
C GLN A 29 41.36 1.97 -8.13
N VAL A 30 41.04 0.71 -7.81
CA VAL A 30 39.72 0.31 -7.28
C VAL A 30 39.46 0.99 -5.95
N THR A 31 40.48 1.10 -5.08
CA THR A 31 40.34 1.79 -3.78
C THR A 31 40.03 3.28 -3.96
N ILE A 32 40.67 3.96 -4.90
CA ILE A 32 40.39 5.37 -5.20
C ILE A 32 38.92 5.51 -5.70
N GLN A 33 38.48 4.67 -6.65
CA GLN A 33 37.13 4.70 -7.14
C GLN A 33 36.10 4.46 -6.03
N LEU A 34 36.40 3.58 -5.06
CA LEU A 34 35.55 3.35 -3.88
C LEU A 34 35.50 4.55 -2.95
N GLN A 35 36.63 5.25 -2.76
CA GLN A 35 36.69 6.49 -1.96
C GLN A 35 35.86 7.61 -2.59
N ASP A 36 35.96 7.78 -3.92
CA ASP A 36 35.13 8.76 -4.65
C ASP A 36 33.65 8.45 -4.54
N LEU A 37 33.25 7.18 -4.67
CA LEU A 37 31.87 6.72 -4.47
C LEU A 37 31.38 6.93 -3.04
N LYS A 38 32.23 6.88 -2.03
CA LYS A 38 31.85 7.15 -0.63
C LYS A 38 31.34 8.57 -0.44
N ASN A 39 31.88 9.54 -1.20
CA ASN A 39 31.47 10.95 -1.12
C ASN A 39 30.15 11.21 -1.88
N ASP A 40 29.85 10.44 -2.91
CA ASP A 40 28.57 10.50 -3.64
C ASP A 40 28.09 9.11 -4.08
N VAL A 41 27.50 8.38 -3.15
CA VAL A 41 26.94 7.03 -3.38
C VAL A 41 25.75 7.03 -4.34
N THR A 42 25.15 8.21 -4.58
CA THR A 42 24.00 8.36 -5.49
C THR A 42 24.42 8.47 -6.95
N SER A 43 25.70 8.74 -7.24
CA SER A 43 26.21 8.81 -8.60
C SER A 43 26.09 7.45 -9.30
N ASN A 44 25.76 7.46 -10.60
CA ASN A 44 25.65 6.23 -11.40
C ASN A 44 27.03 5.63 -11.80
N GLN A 45 28.11 6.03 -11.14
CA GLN A 45 29.44 5.54 -11.44
C GLN A 45 29.53 4.03 -11.15
N VAL A 46 30.22 3.32 -12.02
CA VAL A 46 30.47 1.88 -11.95
C VAL A 46 31.97 1.69 -11.73
N ILE A 47 32.32 0.83 -10.77
CA ILE A 47 33.73 0.48 -10.54
C ILE A 47 34.22 -0.35 -11.71
N ARG A 48 35.34 0.06 -12.32
CA ARG A 48 35.95 -0.60 -13.46
C ARG A 48 37.38 -0.98 -13.16
N THR A 49 37.79 -2.11 -13.66
CA THR A 49 39.16 -2.57 -13.67
C THR A 49 39.69 -2.57 -15.10
N SER A 50 40.99 -2.24 -15.28
CA SER A 50 41.64 -2.19 -16.58
C SER A 50 42.43 -3.46 -16.92
N THR A 51 42.50 -4.43 -16.00
CA THR A 51 43.38 -5.59 -16.16
C THR A 51 42.66 -6.88 -16.50
N GLN A 52 43.43 -7.88 -16.94
CA GLN A 52 42.97 -9.19 -17.38
C GLN A 52 42.80 -10.20 -16.19
N PHE A 53 43.00 -9.76 -14.93
CA PHE A 53 42.82 -10.68 -13.79
C PHE A 53 41.37 -10.97 -13.52
N ASN A 54 40.94 -12.22 -13.72
CA ASN A 54 39.56 -12.67 -13.51
C ASN A 54 39.07 -12.41 -12.08
N ILE A 55 39.95 -12.50 -11.08
CA ILE A 55 39.62 -12.29 -9.66
C ILE A 55 39.20 -10.83 -9.42
N SER A 56 39.98 -9.87 -9.91
CA SER A 56 39.68 -8.44 -9.77
C SER A 56 38.38 -8.06 -10.51
N LYS A 57 38.17 -8.64 -11.70
CA LYS A 57 36.93 -8.45 -12.46
C LYS A 57 35.73 -8.98 -11.71
N ASN A 58 35.81 -10.17 -11.13
CA ASN A 58 34.73 -10.74 -10.32
C ASN A 58 34.45 -9.89 -9.09
N LEU A 59 35.47 -9.43 -8.38
CA LEU A 59 35.33 -8.53 -7.24
C LEU A 59 34.61 -7.23 -7.63
N CYS A 60 35.02 -6.57 -8.72
CA CYS A 60 34.35 -5.37 -9.21
C CYS A 60 32.88 -5.63 -9.59
N ASN A 61 32.56 -6.77 -10.18
CA ASN A 61 31.20 -7.15 -10.52
C ASN A 61 30.32 -7.32 -9.26
N GLU A 62 30.85 -7.99 -8.23
CA GLU A 62 30.13 -8.15 -6.95
C GLU A 62 29.91 -6.81 -6.25
N ILE A 63 30.91 -5.95 -6.21
CA ILE A 63 30.77 -4.61 -5.64
C ILE A 63 29.71 -3.79 -6.42
N ASN A 64 29.73 -3.82 -7.75
CA ASN A 64 28.75 -3.14 -8.59
C ASN A 64 27.34 -3.69 -8.37
N SER A 65 27.18 -5.00 -8.15
CA SER A 65 25.91 -5.63 -7.80
C SER A 65 25.38 -5.08 -6.46
N ILE A 66 26.23 -5.04 -5.44
CA ILE A 66 25.87 -4.48 -4.11
C ILE A 66 25.47 -2.99 -4.24
N LEU A 67 26.24 -2.20 -4.98
CA LEU A 67 25.93 -0.78 -5.23
C LEU A 67 24.58 -0.61 -5.93
N THR A 68 24.26 -1.47 -6.89
CA THR A 68 22.98 -1.44 -7.60
C THR A 68 21.81 -1.74 -6.65
N ILE A 69 21.95 -2.74 -5.78
CA ILE A 69 20.94 -3.08 -4.76
C ILE A 69 20.77 -1.91 -3.78
N TYR A 70 21.87 -1.33 -3.31
CA TYR A 70 21.85 -0.19 -2.39
C TYR A 70 21.15 1.03 -3.00
N ARG A 71 21.49 1.41 -4.24
CA ARG A 71 20.83 2.51 -4.97
C ARG A 71 19.34 2.27 -5.14
N LYS A 72 18.97 1.06 -5.54
CA LYS A 72 17.54 0.69 -5.67
C LYS A 72 16.79 0.85 -4.33
N ARG A 73 17.40 0.41 -3.23
CA ARG A 73 16.83 0.59 -1.89
C ARG A 73 16.69 2.06 -1.50
N ASN A 74 17.70 2.88 -1.79
CA ASN A 74 17.64 4.32 -1.50
C ASN A 74 16.53 5.03 -2.28
N VAL A 75 16.36 4.72 -3.56
CA VAL A 75 15.26 5.27 -4.39
C VAL A 75 13.90 4.87 -3.78
N ILE A 76 13.75 3.61 -3.38
CA ILE A 76 12.52 3.13 -2.74
C ILE A 76 12.27 3.85 -1.41
N ASN A 77 13.31 4.01 -0.58
CA ASN A 77 13.19 4.68 0.72
C ASN A 77 12.84 6.16 0.55
N LYS A 78 13.50 6.87 -0.37
CA LYS A 78 13.19 8.27 -0.67
C LYS A 78 11.76 8.43 -1.20
N LYS A 79 11.30 7.50 -2.03
CA LYS A 79 9.90 7.49 -2.48
C LYS A 79 8.92 7.27 -1.33
N LYS A 80 9.23 6.37 -0.39
CA LYS A 80 8.42 6.15 0.82
C LYS A 80 8.37 7.40 1.70
N GLU A 81 9.48 8.07 1.89
CA GLU A 81 9.58 9.32 2.66
C GLU A 81 8.74 10.45 2.03
N LEU A 82 8.86 10.64 0.72
CA LEU A 82 8.04 11.61 -0.01
C LEU A 82 6.54 11.30 0.11
N MET A 83 6.15 10.03 0.00
CA MET A 83 4.77 9.59 0.20
C MET A 83 4.29 9.88 1.63
N LEU A 84 5.12 9.62 2.64
CA LEU A 84 4.79 9.89 4.04
C LEU A 84 4.58 11.41 4.29
N ASN A 85 5.49 12.25 3.78
CA ASN A 85 5.37 13.70 3.89
C ASN A 85 4.12 14.23 3.20
N GLN A 86 3.78 13.70 2.02
CA GLN A 86 2.53 14.02 1.33
C GLN A 86 1.31 13.59 2.16
N GLU A 87 1.38 12.41 2.79
CA GLU A 87 0.31 11.91 3.66
C GLU A 87 0.09 12.82 4.87
N ILE A 88 1.16 13.27 5.54
CA ILE A 88 1.09 14.21 6.67
C ILE A 88 0.46 15.53 6.24
N THR A 89 0.86 16.04 5.09
CA THR A 89 0.31 17.29 4.52
C THR A 89 -1.19 17.16 4.25
N ASN A 90 -1.61 16.07 3.62
CA ASN A 90 -3.03 15.81 3.34
C ASN A 90 -3.86 15.71 4.62
N ILE A 91 -3.37 14.99 5.64
CA ILE A 91 -4.05 14.88 6.94
C ILE A 91 -4.19 16.25 7.58
N SER A 92 -3.13 17.05 7.57
CA SER A 92 -3.14 18.40 8.17
C SER A 92 -4.19 19.28 7.49
N HIS A 93 -4.34 19.17 6.18
CA HIS A 93 -5.37 19.88 5.42
C HIS A 93 -6.78 19.38 5.80
N ASP A 94 -6.98 18.07 5.86
CA ASP A 94 -8.28 17.43 6.13
C ASP A 94 -8.74 17.67 7.58
N LEU A 95 -7.81 17.83 8.53
CA LEU A 95 -8.10 18.25 9.90
C LEU A 95 -8.42 19.74 10.01
N ARG A 96 -7.71 20.58 9.25
CA ARG A 96 -7.88 22.05 9.32
C ARG A 96 -9.27 22.47 8.92
N THR A 97 -9.84 21.90 7.86
CA THR A 97 -11.15 22.30 7.31
C THR A 97 -12.28 22.18 8.34
N PRO A 98 -12.56 21.02 8.97
CA PRO A 98 -13.61 20.92 9.98
C PRO A 98 -13.27 21.74 11.24
N LEU A 99 -11.99 21.85 11.64
CA LEU A 99 -11.56 22.65 12.79
C LEU A 99 -11.84 24.13 12.58
N THR A 100 -11.57 24.65 11.38
CA THR A 100 -11.90 26.05 11.03
C THR A 100 -13.41 26.29 11.05
N ALA A 101 -14.20 25.32 10.59
CA ALA A 101 -15.66 25.40 10.67
C ALA A 101 -16.14 25.44 12.14
N VAL A 102 -15.64 24.52 12.98
CA VAL A 102 -15.95 24.51 14.45
C VAL A 102 -15.63 25.88 15.05
N LYS A 103 -14.43 26.41 14.79
CA LYS A 103 -14.03 27.74 15.31
C LYS A 103 -14.97 28.83 14.81
N GLY A 104 -15.28 28.89 13.52
CA GLY A 104 -16.16 29.91 12.96
C GLY A 104 -17.58 29.86 13.53
N TYR A 105 -18.19 28.68 13.67
CA TYR A 105 -19.51 28.56 14.29
C TYR A 105 -19.51 28.84 15.77
N THR A 106 -18.40 28.55 16.49
CA THR A 106 -18.23 28.94 17.89
C THR A 106 -18.17 30.47 18.04
N ASP A 107 -17.50 31.18 17.12
CA ASP A 107 -17.44 32.64 17.13
C ASP A 107 -18.83 33.23 16.87
N LEU A 108 -19.62 32.64 15.93
CA LEU A 108 -21.00 33.04 15.66
C LEU A 108 -21.96 32.77 16.84
N LEU A 109 -21.71 31.73 17.66
CA LEU A 109 -22.50 31.46 18.88
C LEU A 109 -22.34 32.56 19.94
N ASN A 110 -21.19 33.22 19.97
CA ASN A 110 -20.87 34.28 20.90
C ASN A 110 -21.35 35.66 20.44
N ASP A 111 -21.90 35.76 19.20
CA ASP A 111 -22.47 37.02 18.70
C ASP A 111 -23.78 37.33 19.42
N PRO A 112 -23.91 38.52 20.07
CA PRO A 112 -25.14 38.92 20.77
C PRO A 112 -26.39 38.97 19.89
N HIS A 113 -26.23 39.13 18.57
CA HIS A 113 -27.35 39.23 17.61
C HIS A 113 -27.84 37.84 17.13
N THR A 114 -27.16 36.74 17.49
CA THR A 114 -27.55 35.40 17.09
C THR A 114 -28.84 34.94 17.80
N THR A 115 -29.84 34.58 17.04
CA THR A 115 -31.11 34.08 17.55
C THR A 115 -30.99 32.69 18.16
N LEU A 116 -31.95 32.31 19.05
CA LEU A 116 -31.98 30.98 19.65
C LEU A 116 -32.07 29.85 18.61
N LYS A 117 -32.78 30.07 17.49
CA LYS A 117 -32.91 29.11 16.39
C LYS A 117 -31.57 28.90 15.69
N GLU A 118 -30.84 29.99 15.43
CA GLU A 118 -29.48 29.92 14.85
C GLU A 118 -28.48 29.26 15.78
N LYS A 119 -28.52 29.59 17.08
CA LYS A 119 -27.66 28.92 18.09
C LYS A 119 -27.84 27.41 18.07
N LYS A 120 -29.10 26.91 18.08
CA LYS A 120 -29.38 25.49 18.00
C LYS A 120 -28.82 24.85 16.71
N ARG A 121 -28.94 25.54 15.56
CA ARG A 121 -28.41 25.12 14.28
C ARG A 121 -26.87 25.05 14.31
N TYR A 122 -26.20 26.08 14.85
CA TYR A 122 -24.74 26.16 14.93
C TYR A 122 -24.17 25.07 15.85
N ILE A 123 -24.82 24.77 16.98
CA ILE A 123 -24.44 23.67 17.85
C ILE A 123 -24.49 22.35 17.08
N GLY A 124 -25.57 22.05 16.35
CA GLY A 124 -25.66 20.84 15.54
C GLY A 124 -24.54 20.74 14.50
N ILE A 125 -24.19 21.86 13.84
CA ILE A 125 -23.07 21.86 12.88
C ILE A 125 -21.73 21.60 13.60
N ILE A 126 -21.50 22.16 14.79
CA ILE A 126 -20.30 21.94 15.59
C ILE A 126 -20.19 20.46 15.98
N GLU A 127 -21.29 19.85 16.44
CA GLU A 127 -21.35 18.43 16.79
C GLU A 127 -21.00 17.54 15.59
N ASP A 128 -21.61 17.80 14.41
CA ASP A 128 -21.31 17.05 13.17
C ASP A 128 -19.83 17.18 12.76
N LYS A 129 -19.26 18.38 12.83
CA LYS A 129 -17.86 18.62 12.48
C LYS A 129 -16.89 17.99 13.47
N THR A 130 -17.24 18.01 14.77
CA THR A 130 -16.45 17.36 15.83
C THR A 130 -16.47 15.85 15.68
N THR A 131 -17.62 15.26 15.39
CA THR A 131 -17.74 13.82 15.07
C THR A 131 -16.92 13.45 13.84
N SER A 132 -16.94 14.27 12.81
CA SER A 132 -16.11 14.07 11.61
C SER A 132 -14.61 14.11 11.92
N LEU A 133 -14.17 15.01 12.83
CA LEU A 133 -12.79 15.08 13.29
C LEU A 133 -12.38 13.82 14.06
N ILE A 134 -13.21 13.35 14.97
CA ILE A 134 -12.95 12.11 15.75
C ILE A 134 -12.76 10.94 14.78
N ASN A 135 -13.68 10.75 13.84
CA ASN A 135 -13.62 9.70 12.84
C ASN A 135 -12.33 9.78 11.99
N LEU A 136 -11.87 11.00 11.65
CA LEU A 136 -10.65 11.20 10.89
C LEU A 136 -9.40 10.83 11.70
N VAL A 137 -9.38 11.17 13.01
CA VAL A 137 -8.28 10.81 13.92
C VAL A 137 -8.21 9.29 14.14
N GLU A 138 -9.35 8.64 14.37
CA GLU A 138 -9.42 7.18 14.52
C GLU A 138 -8.92 6.47 13.26
N LEU A 139 -9.33 6.95 12.10
CA LEU A 139 -8.90 6.43 10.82
C LEU A 139 -7.38 6.61 10.60
N PHE A 140 -6.83 7.76 11.00
CA PHE A 140 -5.39 7.99 10.97
C PHE A 140 -4.63 7.02 11.89
N HIS A 141 -5.14 6.83 13.10
CA HIS A 141 -4.56 5.87 14.03
C HIS A 141 -4.60 4.44 13.46
N GLU A 142 -5.69 4.06 12.83
CA GLU A 142 -5.81 2.75 12.16
C GLU A 142 -4.77 2.57 11.06
N ILE A 143 -4.60 3.58 10.18
CA ILE A 143 -3.62 3.53 9.10
C ILE A 143 -2.19 3.43 9.64
N THR A 144 -1.85 4.21 10.66
CA THR A 144 -0.52 4.14 11.27
C THR A 144 -0.26 2.78 11.87
N LYS A 145 -1.26 2.19 12.53
CA LYS A 145 -1.20 0.83 13.06
C LYS A 145 -1.01 -0.20 11.95
N ILE A 146 -1.80 -0.15 10.88
CA ILE A 146 -1.69 -1.08 9.73
C ILE A 146 -0.32 -0.95 9.04
N ASN A 147 0.24 0.26 8.94
CA ASN A 147 1.55 0.49 8.30
C ASN A 147 2.74 0.17 9.22
N SER A 148 2.53 -0.02 10.52
CA SER A 148 3.57 -0.42 11.46
C SER A 148 4.18 -1.77 11.09
N LEU A 149 5.47 -1.93 11.34
CA LEU A 149 6.18 -3.22 11.22
C LEU A 149 5.69 -4.23 12.28
N ASP A 150 5.17 -3.73 13.40
CA ASP A 150 4.68 -4.53 14.52
C ASP A 150 3.22 -4.98 14.34
N TYR A 151 2.55 -4.62 13.24
CA TYR A 151 1.20 -5.08 12.96
C TYR A 151 1.19 -6.58 12.66
N LYS A 152 0.93 -7.38 13.71
CA LYS A 152 0.85 -8.83 13.62
C LYS A 152 -0.58 -9.24 13.27
N LEU A 153 -0.71 -10.06 12.23
CA LEU A 153 -1.96 -10.72 11.87
C LEU A 153 -2.05 -12.04 12.64
N ASN A 154 -3.24 -12.36 13.12
CA ASN A 154 -3.55 -13.65 13.74
C ASN A 154 -4.29 -14.52 12.72
N PHE A 155 -3.53 -15.29 11.95
CA PHE A 155 -4.05 -16.15 10.91
C PHE A 155 -4.79 -17.36 11.47
N GLN A 156 -6.00 -17.60 10.99
CA GLN A 156 -6.84 -18.75 11.32
C GLN A 156 -7.68 -19.18 10.11
N GLU A 157 -8.18 -20.41 10.13
CA GLU A 157 -9.11 -20.88 9.10
C GLU A 157 -10.45 -20.17 9.21
N LEU A 158 -10.87 -19.51 8.13
CA LEU A 158 -12.13 -18.77 8.05
C LEU A 158 -13.04 -19.30 6.94
N SER A 159 -14.34 -19.29 7.20
CA SER A 159 -15.40 -19.42 6.20
C SER A 159 -15.75 -18.04 5.68
N LEU A 160 -15.28 -17.68 4.49
CA LEU A 160 -15.59 -16.37 3.90
C LEU A 160 -17.11 -16.19 3.65
N SER A 161 -17.85 -17.29 3.42
CA SER A 161 -19.31 -17.23 3.28
C SER A 161 -19.97 -16.74 4.57
N ASP A 162 -19.52 -17.24 5.74
CA ASP A 162 -20.12 -16.86 7.02
C ASP A 162 -19.69 -15.45 7.42
N GLU A 163 -18.41 -15.09 7.22
CA GLU A 163 -17.92 -13.73 7.49
C GLU A 163 -18.64 -12.68 6.64
N LEU A 164 -18.89 -12.94 5.34
CA LEU A 164 -19.67 -12.06 4.46
C LEU A 164 -21.09 -11.90 4.94
N LYS A 165 -21.80 -13.01 5.22
CA LYS A 165 -23.19 -12.97 5.70
C LYS A 165 -23.29 -12.19 7.00
N ASN A 166 -22.44 -12.47 7.98
CA ASN A 166 -22.47 -11.81 9.28
C ASN A 166 -22.20 -10.30 9.15
N SER A 167 -21.22 -9.93 8.30
CA SER A 167 -20.91 -8.52 8.06
C SER A 167 -22.08 -7.78 7.43
N PHE A 168 -22.72 -8.34 6.40
CA PHE A 168 -23.86 -7.70 5.74
C PHE A 168 -25.14 -7.67 6.61
N LEU A 169 -25.38 -8.71 7.41
CA LEU A 169 -26.51 -8.74 8.36
C LEU A 169 -26.44 -7.57 9.36
N SER A 170 -25.25 -7.18 9.77
CA SER A 170 -25.06 -6.05 10.68
C SER A 170 -25.49 -4.70 10.09
N TYR A 171 -25.63 -4.60 8.77
CA TYR A 171 -26.03 -3.39 8.04
C TYR A 171 -27.36 -3.57 7.29
N TYR A 172 -28.12 -4.62 7.61
CA TYR A 172 -29.37 -4.92 6.92
C TYR A 172 -30.39 -3.78 6.98
N SER A 173 -30.52 -3.15 8.16
CA SER A 173 -31.44 -2.03 8.37
C SER A 173 -31.10 -0.83 7.50
N GLU A 174 -29.80 -0.54 7.34
CA GLU A 174 -29.30 0.59 6.55
C GLU A 174 -29.60 0.38 5.05
N PHE A 175 -29.34 -0.82 4.52
CA PHE A 175 -29.66 -1.17 3.14
C PHE A 175 -31.15 -1.05 2.87
N LYS A 176 -31.96 -1.60 3.79
CA LYS A 176 -33.44 -1.53 3.68
C LYS A 176 -33.97 -0.08 3.72
N ASN A 177 -33.43 0.76 4.61
CA ASN A 177 -33.82 2.15 4.72
C ASN A 177 -33.46 2.97 3.48
N GLN A 178 -32.42 2.59 2.75
CA GLN A 178 -32.01 3.22 1.50
C GLN A 178 -32.63 2.60 0.25
N ASN A 179 -33.50 1.57 0.40
CA ASN A 179 -34.08 0.78 -0.69
C ASN A 179 -33.04 0.20 -1.63
N ILE A 180 -31.92 -0.35 -1.08
CA ILE A 180 -30.90 -1.03 -1.82
C ILE A 180 -31.10 -2.54 -1.69
N ASP A 181 -31.29 -3.22 -2.80
CA ASP A 181 -31.42 -4.68 -2.84
C ASP A 181 -30.04 -5.34 -2.71
N VAL A 182 -29.91 -6.30 -1.79
CA VAL A 182 -28.67 -7.04 -1.56
C VAL A 182 -28.84 -8.49 -2.01
N ASN A 183 -28.14 -8.88 -3.08
CA ASN A 183 -28.20 -10.19 -3.68
C ASN A 183 -26.95 -11.01 -3.36
N PHE A 184 -27.14 -12.21 -2.77
CA PHE A 184 -26.06 -13.12 -2.46
C PHE A 184 -26.03 -14.30 -3.43
N ASN A 185 -24.90 -14.48 -4.10
CA ASN A 185 -24.60 -15.65 -4.92
C ASN A 185 -23.34 -16.33 -4.38
N LEU A 186 -23.50 -17.09 -3.30
CA LEU A 186 -22.40 -17.69 -2.55
C LEU A 186 -22.28 -19.16 -2.91
N SER A 187 -21.29 -19.51 -3.73
CA SER A 187 -20.90 -20.89 -3.98
C SER A 187 -20.23 -21.49 -2.73
N LYS A 188 -20.27 -22.81 -2.60
CA LYS A 188 -19.50 -23.51 -1.58
C LYS A 188 -18.01 -23.38 -1.95
N VAL A 189 -17.22 -22.79 -1.07
CA VAL A 189 -15.79 -22.56 -1.24
C VAL A 189 -14.99 -23.17 -0.10
N SER A 190 -13.71 -23.44 -0.35
CA SER A 190 -12.76 -23.89 0.66
C SER A 190 -12.55 -22.81 1.74
N LYS A 191 -12.23 -23.25 2.95
CA LYS A 191 -11.75 -22.31 3.96
C LYS A 191 -10.43 -21.69 3.53
N VAL A 192 -10.17 -20.49 4.01
CA VAL A 192 -8.94 -19.73 3.76
C VAL A 192 -8.27 -19.39 5.08
N VAL A 193 -6.94 -19.31 5.08
CA VAL A 193 -6.18 -18.90 6.27
C VAL A 193 -5.97 -17.39 6.24
N LEU A 194 -6.76 -16.69 7.04
CA LEU A 194 -6.79 -15.23 7.11
C LEU A 194 -6.91 -14.75 8.56
N ASP A 195 -6.66 -13.47 8.78
CA ASP A 195 -6.94 -12.81 10.05
C ASP A 195 -8.41 -12.36 10.07
N GLN A 196 -9.17 -12.82 11.07
CA GLN A 196 -10.61 -12.53 11.17
C GLN A 196 -10.89 -11.04 11.33
N PHE A 197 -10.12 -10.34 12.16
CA PHE A 197 -10.31 -8.90 12.40
C PHE A 197 -10.02 -8.09 11.13
N ALA A 198 -8.93 -8.38 10.44
CA ALA A 198 -8.58 -7.74 9.19
C ALA A 198 -9.62 -8.03 8.09
N THR A 199 -10.13 -9.27 8.02
CA THR A 199 -11.16 -9.69 7.06
C THR A 199 -12.49 -8.97 7.32
N ASN A 200 -12.93 -8.90 8.57
CA ASN A 200 -14.12 -8.15 8.96
C ASN A 200 -13.97 -6.65 8.64
N ARG A 201 -12.78 -6.10 8.84
CA ARG A 201 -12.50 -4.70 8.51
C ARG A 201 -12.54 -4.44 7.01
N ILE A 202 -12.04 -5.39 6.19
CA ILE A 202 -12.18 -5.34 4.73
C ILE A 202 -13.66 -5.28 4.35
N PHE A 203 -14.48 -6.20 4.85
CA PHE A 203 -15.90 -6.27 4.50
C PHE A 203 -16.68 -5.05 4.98
N THR A 204 -16.45 -4.57 6.20
CA THR A 204 -17.05 -3.35 6.71
C THR A 204 -16.77 -2.14 5.81
N ASN A 205 -15.52 -1.96 5.36
CA ASN A 205 -15.17 -0.86 4.45
C ASN A 205 -15.84 -1.01 3.08
N LEU A 206 -15.97 -2.23 2.56
CA LEU A 206 -16.71 -2.49 1.31
C LEU A 206 -18.19 -2.23 1.46
N ILE A 207 -18.81 -2.69 2.55
CA ILE A 207 -20.24 -2.47 2.85
C ILE A 207 -20.53 -0.97 2.97
N GLN A 208 -19.71 -0.23 3.73
CA GLN A 208 -19.85 1.22 3.86
C GLN A 208 -19.69 1.94 2.52
N ASN A 209 -18.82 1.42 1.65
CA ASN A 209 -18.66 1.94 0.29
C ASN A 209 -19.91 1.69 -0.55
N THR A 210 -20.45 0.47 -0.53
CA THR A 210 -21.68 0.13 -1.26
C THR A 210 -22.90 0.91 -0.74
N LEU A 211 -23.13 0.99 0.57
CA LEU A 211 -24.19 1.81 1.16
C LEU A 211 -24.13 3.28 0.71
N ARG A 212 -22.94 3.79 0.46
CA ARG A 212 -22.75 5.20 0.09
C ARG A 212 -22.97 5.49 -1.38
N TYR A 213 -22.57 4.57 -2.24
CA TYR A 213 -22.50 4.81 -3.68
C TYR A 213 -23.47 3.98 -4.52
N SER A 214 -24.12 2.96 -3.94
CA SER A 214 -25.13 2.19 -4.64
C SER A 214 -26.41 3.00 -4.79
N LYS A 215 -27.06 2.81 -5.90
CA LYS A 215 -28.35 3.44 -6.22
C LYS A 215 -29.52 2.52 -5.90
N SER A 216 -29.48 1.27 -6.34
CA SER A 216 -30.59 0.35 -6.21
C SER A 216 -30.20 -1.07 -5.82
N PHE A 217 -28.99 -1.55 -6.12
CA PHE A 217 -28.61 -2.92 -5.79
C PHE A 217 -27.12 -3.10 -5.50
N VAL A 218 -26.84 -4.21 -4.81
CA VAL A 218 -25.48 -4.75 -4.57
C VAL A 218 -25.53 -6.25 -4.80
N ASP A 219 -24.71 -6.74 -5.72
CA ASP A 219 -24.49 -8.16 -5.98
C ASP A 219 -23.21 -8.63 -5.29
N ILE A 220 -23.29 -9.71 -4.53
CA ILE A 220 -22.19 -10.29 -3.79
C ILE A 220 -21.99 -11.72 -4.26
N ASP A 221 -20.88 -11.94 -4.98
CA ASP A 221 -20.52 -13.27 -5.46
C ASP A 221 -19.33 -13.81 -4.66
N LEU A 222 -19.40 -15.08 -4.28
CA LEU A 222 -18.29 -15.84 -3.69
C LEU A 222 -18.11 -17.13 -4.48
N TYR A 223 -16.93 -17.34 -5.03
CA TYR A 223 -16.63 -18.52 -5.85
C TYR A 223 -15.14 -18.82 -5.85
N GLU A 224 -14.80 -20.04 -6.27
CA GLU A 224 -13.43 -20.44 -6.50
C GLU A 224 -13.06 -20.37 -7.97
N LYS A 225 -11.84 -19.92 -8.21
CA LYS A 225 -11.24 -19.98 -9.55
C LYS A 225 -9.75 -20.26 -9.39
N ASP A 226 -9.26 -21.27 -10.10
CA ASP A 226 -7.87 -21.71 -10.04
C ASP A 226 -7.46 -22.01 -8.58
N ASN A 227 -6.45 -21.35 -8.05
CA ASN A 227 -5.97 -21.49 -6.68
C ASN A 227 -6.45 -20.40 -5.73
N ASP A 228 -7.46 -19.62 -6.14
CA ASP A 228 -7.98 -18.49 -5.38
C ASP A 228 -9.44 -18.70 -4.99
N VAL A 229 -9.81 -18.18 -3.82
CA VAL A 229 -11.18 -17.89 -3.44
C VAL A 229 -11.44 -16.43 -3.73
N ILE A 230 -12.46 -16.13 -4.51
CA ILE A 230 -12.77 -14.81 -5.01
C ILE A 230 -14.04 -14.28 -4.36
N VAL A 231 -13.91 -13.12 -3.72
CA VAL A 231 -15.04 -12.30 -3.27
C VAL A 231 -15.22 -11.17 -4.26
N LYS A 232 -16.42 -11.05 -4.83
CA LYS A 232 -16.79 -9.99 -5.76
C LYS A 232 -17.97 -9.22 -5.21
N LEU A 233 -17.88 -7.91 -5.18
CA LEU A 233 -18.99 -6.99 -4.93
C LEU A 233 -19.19 -6.13 -6.18
N ALA A 234 -20.43 -6.02 -6.63
CA ALA A 234 -20.80 -5.17 -7.75
C ALA A 234 -22.05 -4.36 -7.39
N ASN A 235 -22.03 -3.09 -7.65
CA ASN A 235 -23.17 -2.21 -7.41
C ASN A 235 -23.37 -1.23 -8.56
N ASP A 236 -24.60 -0.80 -8.76
CA ASP A 236 -24.90 0.34 -9.62
C ASP A 236 -24.51 1.65 -8.92
N THR A 237 -24.16 2.66 -9.71
CA THR A 237 -23.80 3.98 -9.16
C THR A 237 -24.10 5.09 -10.16
N ASP A 238 -24.50 6.25 -9.64
CA ASP A 238 -24.65 7.48 -10.44
C ASP A 238 -23.30 8.19 -10.66
N GLU A 239 -22.23 7.74 -9.99
CA GLU A 239 -20.89 8.30 -10.15
C GLU A 239 -20.30 7.94 -11.53
N GLN A 240 -19.90 8.95 -12.29
CA GLN A 240 -19.23 8.75 -13.58
C GLN A 240 -17.73 8.56 -13.35
N LEU A 241 -17.28 7.32 -13.25
CA LEU A 241 -15.89 6.98 -13.06
C LEU A 241 -15.18 6.76 -14.41
N THR A 242 -14.06 7.43 -14.63
CA THR A 242 -13.20 7.19 -15.79
C THR A 242 -12.25 6.02 -15.53
N GLN A 243 -11.65 5.49 -16.59
CA GLN A 243 -10.60 4.45 -16.44
C GLN A 243 -9.37 4.97 -15.68
N GLU A 244 -9.12 6.27 -15.75
CA GLU A 244 -8.07 6.92 -14.96
C GLU A 244 -8.43 6.96 -13.47
N ASN A 245 -9.67 7.29 -13.14
CA ASN A 245 -10.17 7.26 -11.76
C ASN A 245 -9.97 5.89 -11.11
N ILE A 246 -10.27 4.81 -11.83
CA ILE A 246 -10.14 3.45 -11.33
C ILE A 246 -8.70 3.09 -10.96
N LYS A 247 -7.70 3.58 -11.69
CA LYS A 247 -6.28 3.36 -11.35
C LYS A 247 -5.90 3.88 -9.98
N TYR A 248 -6.55 4.97 -9.55
CA TYR A 248 -6.22 5.67 -8.31
C TYR A 248 -7.21 5.43 -7.18
N ILE A 249 -8.29 4.65 -7.41
CA ILE A 249 -9.40 4.48 -6.45
C ILE A 249 -8.96 3.87 -5.11
N PHE A 250 -7.87 3.11 -5.11
CA PHE A 250 -7.26 2.55 -3.91
C PHE A 250 -6.18 3.45 -3.30
N ASN A 251 -5.95 4.65 -3.85
CA ASN A 251 -5.02 5.58 -3.25
C ASN A 251 -5.71 6.29 -2.09
N ARG A 252 -4.90 6.63 -1.08
CA ARG A 252 -5.39 7.37 0.07
C ARG A 252 -5.99 8.70 -0.36
N SER A 253 -7.10 9.07 0.27
CA SER A 253 -7.82 10.33 0.02
C SER A 253 -8.26 10.53 -1.44
N TYR A 254 -8.34 9.43 -2.22
CA TYR A 254 -8.96 9.52 -3.52
C TYR A 254 -10.47 9.68 -3.33
N ILE A 255 -10.98 10.84 -3.72
CA ILE A 255 -12.40 11.16 -3.75
C ILE A 255 -12.70 11.61 -5.19
N ALA A 256 -13.67 10.98 -5.85
CA ALA A 256 -14.13 11.44 -7.14
C ALA A 256 -14.66 12.89 -7.02
N ASP A 257 -14.38 13.75 -7.99
CA ASP A 257 -14.66 15.20 -7.91
C ASP A 257 -16.13 15.52 -7.56
N LEU A 258 -17.07 14.67 -7.93
CA LEU A 258 -18.50 14.84 -7.67
C LEU A 258 -18.89 14.57 -6.20
N SER A 259 -18.08 13.84 -5.44
CA SER A 259 -18.36 13.49 -4.03
C SER A 259 -17.67 14.41 -3.03
N ARG A 260 -16.93 15.43 -3.46
CA ARG A 260 -16.24 16.40 -2.57
C ARG A 260 -17.16 17.11 -1.58
N HIS A 261 -18.45 17.20 -1.88
CA HIS A 261 -19.44 17.82 -0.98
C HIS A 261 -20.00 16.87 0.09
N LYS A 262 -19.76 15.56 -0.03
CA LYS A 262 -20.11 14.58 1.00
C LYS A 262 -18.87 14.33 1.86
N GLN A 263 -18.94 14.66 3.15
CA GLN A 263 -17.89 14.66 4.19
C GLN A 263 -17.19 13.30 4.41
N HIS A 264 -16.44 12.79 3.41
CA HIS A 264 -15.84 11.45 3.51
C HIS A 264 -14.36 11.44 3.18
N SER A 265 -13.61 10.68 3.96
CA SER A 265 -12.14 10.67 3.95
C SER A 265 -11.50 9.99 2.72
N GLY A 266 -12.27 9.27 1.87
CA GLY A 266 -11.72 8.51 0.72
C GLY A 266 -10.70 7.41 1.10
N ILE A 267 -10.70 6.94 2.34
CA ILE A 267 -9.64 6.07 2.88
C ILE A 267 -10.09 4.60 2.94
N GLY A 268 -11.41 4.32 2.92
CA GLY A 268 -11.91 2.95 3.08
C GLY A 268 -11.32 1.94 2.09
N LEU A 269 -11.28 2.28 0.80
CA LEU A 269 -10.68 1.39 -0.22
C LEU A 269 -9.16 1.28 -0.11
N TYR A 270 -8.48 2.30 0.40
CA TYR A 270 -7.05 2.22 0.73
C TYR A 270 -6.79 1.19 1.84
N ILE A 271 -7.62 1.20 2.91
CA ILE A 271 -7.55 0.20 4.00
C ILE A 271 -7.79 -1.20 3.44
N VAL A 272 -8.81 -1.38 2.60
CA VAL A 272 -9.07 -2.66 1.91
C VAL A 272 -7.82 -3.16 1.19
N LYS A 273 -7.21 -2.32 0.34
CA LYS A 273 -5.99 -2.69 -0.39
C LYS A 273 -4.84 -3.09 0.54
N LYS A 274 -4.63 -2.35 1.62
CA LYS A 274 -3.55 -2.63 2.58
C LYS A 274 -3.76 -3.92 3.35
N LEU A 275 -4.98 -4.16 3.85
CA LEU A 275 -5.30 -5.36 4.61
C LEU A 275 -5.33 -6.62 3.74
N VAL A 276 -5.83 -6.51 2.50
CA VAL A 276 -5.78 -7.59 1.51
C VAL A 276 -4.32 -7.94 1.19
N ALA A 277 -3.47 -6.94 0.91
CA ALA A 277 -2.05 -7.18 0.61
C ALA A 277 -1.27 -7.77 1.80
N LYS A 278 -1.61 -7.42 3.04
CA LYS A 278 -0.99 -8.02 4.24
C LYS A 278 -1.39 -9.48 4.45
N GLN A 279 -2.46 -9.93 3.82
CA GLN A 279 -2.95 -11.32 3.82
C GLN A 279 -2.61 -12.04 2.51
N ASP A 280 -1.59 -11.58 1.77
CA ASP A 280 -1.12 -12.13 0.50
C ASP A 280 -2.20 -12.24 -0.59
N GLY A 281 -3.27 -11.45 -0.45
CA GLY A 281 -4.35 -11.32 -1.41
C GLY A 281 -4.11 -10.21 -2.44
N LEU A 282 -4.98 -10.19 -3.46
CA LEU A 282 -5.00 -9.16 -4.49
C LEU A 282 -6.38 -8.52 -4.55
N VAL A 283 -6.45 -7.21 -4.83
CA VAL A 283 -7.71 -6.49 -5.02
C VAL A 283 -7.69 -5.71 -6.32
N TYR A 284 -8.80 -5.79 -7.03
CA TYR A 284 -9.03 -5.12 -8.32
C TYR A 284 -10.33 -4.36 -8.28
N ALA A 285 -10.40 -3.26 -9.02
CA ALA A 285 -11.64 -2.52 -9.25
C ALA A 285 -11.87 -2.37 -10.76
N LYS A 286 -13.13 -2.35 -11.15
CA LYS A 286 -13.56 -2.13 -12.52
C LYS A 286 -14.83 -1.29 -12.53
N TYR A 287 -14.97 -0.45 -13.54
CA TYR A 287 -16.21 0.29 -13.78
C TYR A 287 -16.59 0.15 -15.24
N LYS A 288 -17.85 -0.24 -15.50
CA LYS A 288 -18.40 -0.36 -16.84
C LYS A 288 -19.91 -0.18 -16.80
N ASN A 289 -20.45 0.65 -17.68
CA ASN A 289 -21.89 0.84 -17.88
C ASN A 289 -22.66 1.17 -16.58
N GLY A 290 -22.13 2.04 -15.73
CA GLY A 290 -22.79 2.41 -14.47
C GLY A 290 -22.62 1.39 -13.34
N ILE A 291 -21.92 0.27 -13.58
CA ILE A 291 -21.63 -0.76 -12.57
C ILE A 291 -20.20 -0.62 -12.08
N PHE A 292 -20.04 -0.44 -10.78
CA PHE A 292 -18.77 -0.48 -10.08
C PHE A 292 -18.57 -1.86 -9.45
N GLU A 293 -17.43 -2.47 -9.72
CA GLU A 293 -17.09 -3.84 -9.31
C GLU A 293 -15.76 -3.84 -8.55
N ILE A 294 -15.73 -4.49 -7.40
CA ILE A 294 -14.50 -4.81 -6.66
C ILE A 294 -14.37 -6.33 -6.57
N LYS A 295 -13.17 -6.84 -6.89
CA LYS A 295 -12.80 -8.25 -6.72
C LYS A 295 -11.63 -8.38 -5.78
N ILE A 296 -11.75 -9.29 -4.81
CA ILE A 296 -10.67 -9.67 -3.90
C ILE A 296 -10.35 -11.14 -4.13
N HIS A 297 -9.09 -11.43 -4.30
CA HIS A 297 -8.55 -12.77 -4.45
C HIS A 297 -7.79 -13.16 -3.18
N PHE A 298 -8.19 -14.21 -2.52
CA PHE A 298 -7.47 -14.84 -1.42
C PHE A 298 -6.98 -16.22 -1.85
N LYS A 299 -5.76 -16.58 -1.50
CA LYS A 299 -5.21 -17.89 -1.83
C LYS A 299 -5.90 -18.98 -1.02
N LYS A 300 -6.24 -20.09 -1.67
CA LYS A 300 -6.70 -21.28 -0.98
C LYS A 300 -5.63 -21.79 -0.02
N THR A 301 -6.03 -22.31 1.11
CA THR A 301 -5.14 -23.11 1.95
C THR A 301 -4.68 -24.30 1.12
N LYS A 302 -3.38 -24.51 0.96
CA LYS A 302 -2.88 -25.77 0.44
C LYS A 302 -3.38 -26.84 1.42
N ASN A 303 -4.24 -27.75 0.98
CA ASN A 303 -4.44 -28.98 1.69
C ASN A 303 -3.05 -29.60 1.83
N ILE A 304 -2.51 -29.61 3.05
CA ILE A 304 -1.45 -30.54 3.40
C ILE A 304 -2.18 -31.88 3.29
N SER A 305 -2.03 -32.55 2.14
CA SER A 305 -2.41 -33.93 2.01
C SER A 305 -1.72 -34.65 3.17
N GLU A 306 -2.52 -35.29 4.01
CA GLU A 306 -2.06 -36.38 4.87
C GLU A 306 -1.46 -37.47 3.98
N ASP A 307 -0.22 -37.29 3.59
CA ASP A 307 0.65 -38.30 2.99
C ASP A 307 2.05 -38.02 3.56
N ASP A 308 2.27 -38.60 4.76
CA ASP A 308 3.52 -39.22 5.22
C ASP A 308 3.21 -40.12 6.46
#